data_6ed531daa777d084ea15f8a1f3ef933d
#
_entry.id   6ed531daa777d084ea15f8a1f3ef933d
#
_cell.length_a   1.000
_cell.length_b   1.000
_cell.length_c   1.000
_cell.angle_alpha   90.00
_cell.angle_beta   90.00
_cell.angle_gamma   90.00
#
_symmetry.space_group_name_H-M   'P 1'
#
loop_
_entity.id
_entity.type
_entity.pdbx_description
1 polymer ?
#
loop_
_entity_poly.entity_id
_entity_poly.type
_entity_poly.pdbx_seq_one_letter_code
_entity_poly.pdbx_strand_id
1 'polypeptide(L)'
;MGSTHRREILKGIGGSAFSALLSPARPQTSGEYTLFWGDLHNHNSVGYARGSLERTYEIAKEHLDFLAFTPHAQWHDMPVMPNEAHMKWVKGFETLREKWPQVQKMAAESNRPGKFVSILAYEWHSSKFGDYCLYYPGDRLPLRYFENVRDLQQYVRGSRAMIVPHHLAYKQGWRGANWEYVDVSVSPVFEIFSEHGLSERDNGSDPYIRHSNGGRWTRNTLQAALKRGLRAGVIASSDDHLGYPGAYGEGLAGVFARELTREDIFDAVWRRRTIAVTGDRVHLVAKLNNQWMGSILPFAADREVHVDAVGEDEIERIDILKNNRVLARYFPEDHFRDNAPWPGDVLCRLEFGWGPWADLNMSRVAQWDITVSVINGKLLAATPCFQSGPFEEELRDRILDRTATSCRLHLFTSRRQAFKEIPTKSVVLRIAGGRDASLEVKVVRP
;
A
#
# COMPACT_ATOMS: atom_id res chain seq x y z
N MET A 1 -31.71 -30.24 20.27
CA MET A 1 -30.73 -29.88 21.29
C MET A 1 -29.50 -29.37 20.57
N GLY A 2 -29.14 -28.18 20.47
CA GLY A 2 -29.25 -26.94 21.13
C GLY A 2 -28.14 -26.10 20.57
N SER A 3 -28.48 -25.25 19.58
CA SER A 3 -27.53 -24.36 18.91
C SER A 3 -27.42 -23.07 19.76
N THR A 4 -26.40 -22.96 20.58
CA THR A 4 -26.19 -21.78 21.43
C THR A 4 -24.76 -21.27 21.50
N HIS A 5 -24.00 -21.28 20.40
CA HIS A 5 -22.62 -20.73 20.45
C HIS A 5 -22.27 -19.84 19.26
N ARG A 6 -23.26 -19.11 18.72
CA ARG A 6 -23.02 -18.21 17.54
C ARG A 6 -23.30 -16.71 17.81
N ARG A 7 -23.42 -16.26 19.06
CA ARG A 7 -23.96 -14.91 19.30
C ARG A 7 -23.05 -13.88 19.99
N GLU A 8 -21.76 -14.10 20.14
CA GLU A 8 -20.92 -13.14 20.89
C GLU A 8 -19.65 -12.68 20.17
N ILE A 9 -19.66 -12.48 18.86
CA ILE A 9 -18.42 -12.06 18.16
C ILE A 9 -18.39 -10.57 17.77
N LEU A 10 -19.42 -9.79 17.99
CA LEU A 10 -19.37 -8.36 17.65
C LEU A 10 -20.07 -7.50 18.69
N LYS A 11 -19.33 -7.01 19.68
CA LYS A 11 -19.74 -5.84 20.46
C LYS A 11 -19.12 -4.59 19.86
N GLY A 12 -19.97 -3.74 19.26
CA GLY A 12 -19.58 -2.45 18.74
C GLY A 12 -18.96 -1.54 19.79
N ILE A 13 -17.92 -0.85 19.46
CA ILE A 13 -17.25 0.13 20.31
C ILE A 13 -17.84 1.50 20.02
N GLY A 14 -18.44 2.07 21.06
CA GLY A 14 -18.92 3.44 21.07
C GLY A 14 -17.79 4.47 20.99
N GLY A 15 -18.08 5.56 20.31
CA GLY A 15 -17.13 6.63 20.05
C GLY A 15 -16.64 7.37 21.29
N SER A 16 -15.41 7.80 21.23
CA SER A 16 -14.85 8.81 22.13
C SER A 16 -14.48 10.04 21.32
N ALA A 17 -15.09 11.16 21.66
CA ALA A 17 -14.81 12.46 21.06
C ALA A 17 -13.45 12.97 21.54
N PHE A 18 -12.58 13.35 20.59
CA PHE A 18 -11.42 14.18 20.89
C PHE A 18 -11.26 15.28 19.84
N SER A 19 -11.16 16.49 20.34
CA SER A 19 -10.83 17.72 19.58
C SER A 19 -9.35 17.72 19.24
N ALA A 20 -8.97 17.84 17.96
CA ALA A 20 -7.60 18.09 17.55
C ALA A 20 -7.46 18.72 16.18
N LEU A 21 -6.45 19.54 16.10
CA LEU A 21 -5.92 20.22 14.94
C LEU A 21 -5.64 19.25 13.78
N LEU A 22 -5.99 19.68 12.57
CA LEU A 22 -5.91 18.90 11.33
C LEU A 22 -4.48 18.46 11.02
N SER A 23 -4.16 17.24 11.39
CA SER A 23 -3.05 16.45 10.85
C SER A 23 -3.57 15.52 9.76
N PRO A 24 -2.71 14.97 8.86
CA PRO A 24 -3.10 13.84 8.02
C PRO A 24 -3.78 12.80 8.89
N ALA A 25 -4.74 12.05 8.35
CA ALA A 25 -5.67 11.19 9.09
C ALA A 25 -5.00 10.59 10.34
N ARG A 26 -5.57 10.88 11.52
CA ARG A 26 -4.92 10.44 12.77
C ARG A 26 -4.71 8.94 12.75
N PRO A 27 -3.53 8.45 13.16
CA PRO A 27 -3.29 7.04 13.29
C PRO A 27 -4.39 6.41 14.16
N GLN A 28 -5.01 5.35 13.64
CA GLN A 28 -6.02 4.60 14.40
C GLN A 28 -5.30 3.72 15.41
N THR A 29 -5.51 3.97 16.70
CA THR A 29 -4.88 3.17 17.75
C THR A 29 -5.74 1.93 18.06
N SER A 30 -5.09 0.78 18.16
CA SER A 30 -5.71 -0.45 18.63
C SER A 30 -4.89 -1.02 19.80
N GLY A 31 -5.25 -0.58 21.01
CA GLY A 31 -4.50 -0.97 22.20
C GLY A 31 -3.08 -0.42 22.21
N GLU A 32 -2.09 -1.31 22.18
CA GLU A 32 -0.65 -0.99 22.25
C GLU A 32 -0.07 -0.41 20.95
N TYR A 33 -0.75 -0.60 19.81
CA TYR A 33 -0.22 -0.25 18.49
C TYR A 33 -1.07 0.79 17.78
N THR A 34 -0.40 1.58 16.96
CA THR A 34 -0.97 2.55 16.05
C THR A 34 -0.80 2.06 14.62
N LEU A 35 -1.84 2.18 13.80
CA LEU A 35 -1.79 1.85 12.37
C LEU A 35 -1.17 3.01 11.61
N PHE A 36 -0.07 2.74 10.92
CA PHE A 36 0.60 3.66 9.99
C PHE A 36 0.49 3.14 8.56
N TRP A 37 0.39 4.06 7.61
CA TRP A 37 0.24 3.74 6.19
C TRP A 37 1.46 4.17 5.39
N GLY A 38 1.94 3.27 4.53
CA GLY A 38 3.09 3.56 3.70
C GLY A 38 3.19 2.71 2.47
N ASP A 39 4.11 3.11 1.62
CA ASP A 39 4.48 2.41 0.41
C ASP A 39 5.90 1.87 0.54
N LEU A 40 6.02 0.56 0.44
CA LEU A 40 7.29 -0.15 0.60
C LEU A 40 7.92 -0.53 -0.74
N HIS A 41 7.27 -0.23 -1.87
CA HIS A 41 7.77 -0.58 -3.19
C HIS A 41 7.31 0.44 -4.22
N ASN A 42 8.24 1.23 -4.74
CA ASN A 42 7.97 2.24 -5.77
C ASN A 42 9.24 2.67 -6.49
N HIS A 43 9.08 3.26 -7.66
CA HIS A 43 10.15 3.61 -8.59
C HIS A 43 10.06 5.06 -9.07
N ASN A 44 11.17 5.58 -9.58
CA ASN A 44 11.24 6.88 -10.24
C ASN A 44 12.39 6.91 -11.27
N SER A 45 12.79 8.08 -11.73
CA SER A 45 13.85 8.24 -12.73
C SER A 45 15.24 7.85 -12.25
N VAL A 46 15.44 7.59 -10.95
CA VAL A 46 16.65 6.95 -10.44
C VAL A 46 16.50 5.43 -10.60
N GLY A 47 16.66 4.98 -11.78
CA GLY A 47 16.37 3.65 -12.29
C GLY A 47 15.91 3.80 -13.73
N TYR A 48 14.80 3.17 -14.12
CA TYR A 48 14.26 3.38 -15.46
C TYR A 48 12.81 3.90 -15.49
N ALA A 49 12.24 4.21 -14.35
CA ALA A 49 10.88 4.74 -14.23
C ALA A 49 10.80 6.26 -14.48
N ARG A 50 9.75 6.93 -14.06
CA ARG A 50 9.51 8.36 -14.28
C ARG A 50 9.42 9.13 -12.97
N GLY A 51 9.49 10.46 -13.05
CA GLY A 51 9.45 11.36 -11.91
C GLY A 51 10.82 11.53 -11.23
N SER A 52 11.05 12.67 -10.60
CA SER A 52 12.29 12.94 -9.87
C SER A 52 12.28 12.29 -8.47
N LEU A 53 13.47 12.11 -7.91
CA LEU A 53 13.63 11.61 -6.55
C LEU A 53 12.99 12.57 -5.54
N GLU A 54 13.18 13.85 -5.74
CA GLU A 54 12.64 14.94 -4.91
C GLU A 54 11.11 14.90 -4.89
N ARG A 55 10.50 14.85 -6.09
CA ARG A 55 9.04 14.74 -6.25
C ARG A 55 8.48 13.51 -5.54
N THR A 56 9.12 12.35 -5.69
CA THR A 56 8.70 11.10 -5.03
C THR A 56 8.58 11.29 -3.52
N TYR A 57 9.61 11.85 -2.89
CA TYR A 57 9.61 12.07 -1.44
C TYR A 57 8.64 13.18 -0.99
N GLU A 58 8.47 14.21 -1.79
CA GLU A 58 7.50 15.28 -1.49
C GLU A 58 6.06 14.76 -1.52
N ILE A 59 5.71 13.98 -2.56
CA ILE A 59 4.39 13.36 -2.67
C ILE A 59 4.15 12.41 -1.50
N ALA A 60 5.11 11.54 -1.19
CA ALA A 60 4.96 10.61 -0.08
C ALA A 60 4.68 11.32 1.25
N LYS A 61 5.41 12.39 1.56
CA LYS A 61 5.24 13.19 2.80
C LYS A 61 3.87 13.85 2.92
N GLU A 62 3.15 14.05 1.83
CA GLU A 62 1.83 14.68 1.86
C GLU A 62 0.72 13.73 2.31
N HIS A 63 0.88 12.41 2.12
CA HIS A 63 -0.21 11.47 2.36
C HIS A 63 0.18 10.12 2.94
N LEU A 64 1.48 9.83 3.11
CA LEU A 64 1.98 8.59 3.72
C LEU A 64 2.68 8.90 5.06
N ASP A 65 2.69 7.92 5.95
CA ASP A 65 3.45 7.96 7.20
C ASP A 65 4.89 7.46 7.00
N PHE A 66 5.08 6.52 6.08
CA PHE A 66 6.41 5.98 5.76
C PHE A 66 6.56 5.63 4.28
N LEU A 67 7.82 5.58 3.84
CA LEU A 67 8.21 5.25 2.47
C LEU A 67 9.48 4.40 2.46
N ALA A 68 9.53 3.39 1.59
CA ALA A 68 10.76 2.79 1.12
C ALA A 68 10.84 2.93 -0.41
N PHE A 69 11.70 3.83 -0.88
CA PHE A 69 12.01 3.94 -2.30
C PHE A 69 12.91 2.78 -2.71
N THR A 70 12.49 1.98 -3.69
CA THR A 70 13.11 0.71 -4.10
C THR A 70 13.60 0.74 -5.54
N PRO A 71 14.62 1.54 -5.87
CA PRO A 71 15.09 1.61 -7.23
C PRO A 71 15.63 0.26 -7.72
N HIS A 72 15.44 -0.04 -9.01
CA HIS A 72 15.98 -1.22 -9.67
C HIS A 72 17.50 -1.23 -9.61
N ALA A 73 18.10 -2.19 -8.89
CA ALA A 73 19.53 -2.20 -8.64
C ALA A 73 20.35 -3.07 -9.60
N GLN A 74 19.83 -4.26 -9.90
CA GLN A 74 20.54 -5.23 -10.73
C GLN A 74 19.62 -6.38 -11.16
N TRP A 75 20.01 -7.03 -12.25
CA TRP A 75 19.38 -8.26 -12.74
C TRP A 75 20.43 -9.13 -13.40
N HIS A 76 21.08 -10.03 -12.65
CA HIS A 76 22.26 -10.77 -13.09
C HIS A 76 21.95 -11.79 -14.20
N ASP A 77 20.78 -12.41 -14.18
CA ASP A 77 20.29 -13.38 -15.15
C ASP A 77 19.26 -12.77 -16.11
N MET A 78 19.39 -11.47 -16.40
CA MET A 78 18.51 -10.73 -17.28
C MET A 78 18.52 -11.34 -18.68
N PRO A 79 17.36 -11.74 -19.23
CA PRO A 79 17.28 -12.24 -20.59
C PRO A 79 17.58 -11.13 -21.59
N VAL A 80 18.07 -11.49 -22.75
CA VAL A 80 18.16 -10.53 -23.86
C VAL A 80 16.75 -10.11 -24.27
N MET A 81 16.47 -8.83 -24.15
CA MET A 81 15.18 -8.27 -24.50
C MET A 81 15.25 -7.60 -25.88
N PRO A 82 14.15 -7.67 -26.66
CA PRO A 82 14.08 -7.02 -27.97
C PRO A 82 14.10 -5.49 -27.85
N ASN A 83 14.55 -4.85 -28.91
CA ASN A 83 14.60 -3.40 -29.06
C ASN A 83 15.44 -2.71 -27.96
N GLU A 84 15.03 -1.53 -27.56
CA GLU A 84 15.70 -0.72 -26.54
C GLU A 84 15.42 -1.18 -25.08
N ALA A 85 14.54 -2.16 -24.89
CA ALA A 85 14.13 -2.57 -23.55
C ALA A 85 15.32 -3.05 -22.69
N HIS A 86 16.24 -3.82 -23.27
CA HIS A 86 17.46 -4.27 -22.57
C HIS A 86 18.32 -3.10 -22.11
N MET A 87 18.59 -2.15 -23.01
CA MET A 87 19.43 -1.01 -22.69
C MET A 87 18.76 -0.04 -21.71
N LYS A 88 17.43 0.02 -21.69
CA LYS A 88 16.71 0.80 -20.69
C LYS A 88 16.99 0.30 -19.26
N TRP A 89 16.97 -1.02 -19.05
CA TRP A 89 17.34 -1.62 -17.78
C TRP A 89 18.80 -1.36 -17.41
N VAL A 90 19.73 -1.60 -18.33
CA VAL A 90 21.17 -1.40 -18.10
C VAL A 90 21.46 0.05 -17.70
N LYS A 91 20.93 1.02 -18.44
CA LYS A 91 21.05 2.44 -18.12
C LYS A 91 20.42 2.79 -16.77
N GLY A 92 19.29 2.16 -16.42
CA GLY A 92 18.66 2.33 -15.11
C GLY A 92 19.59 1.89 -13.97
N PHE A 93 20.22 0.73 -14.09
CA PHE A 93 21.19 0.26 -13.08
C PHE A 93 22.43 1.14 -12.99
N GLU A 94 22.92 1.68 -14.10
CA GLU A 94 24.03 2.65 -14.12
C GLU A 94 23.63 3.93 -13.41
N THR A 95 22.48 4.49 -13.74
CA THR A 95 21.94 5.69 -13.10
C THR A 95 21.81 5.51 -11.59
N LEU A 96 21.33 4.34 -11.14
CA LEU A 96 21.25 4.08 -9.71
C LEU A 96 22.63 4.04 -9.06
N ARG A 97 23.61 3.34 -9.65
CA ARG A 97 24.98 3.28 -9.09
C ARG A 97 25.58 4.68 -8.91
N GLU A 98 25.40 5.55 -9.90
CA GLU A 98 25.88 6.94 -9.86
C GLU A 98 25.16 7.76 -8.78
N LYS A 99 23.82 7.62 -8.70
CA LYS A 99 22.98 8.41 -7.80
C LYS A 99 22.76 7.78 -6.41
N TRP A 100 23.31 6.60 -6.15
CA TRP A 100 23.12 5.93 -4.86
C TRP A 100 23.48 6.77 -3.64
N PRO A 101 24.57 7.55 -3.63
CA PRO A 101 24.84 8.48 -2.53
C PRO A 101 23.74 9.52 -2.31
N GLN A 102 23.12 10.00 -3.40
CA GLN A 102 22.00 10.95 -3.33
C GLN A 102 20.74 10.28 -2.77
N VAL A 103 20.46 9.04 -3.18
CA VAL A 103 19.33 8.24 -2.62
C VAL A 103 19.49 8.04 -1.12
N GLN A 104 20.67 7.64 -0.66
CA GLN A 104 20.98 7.47 0.77
C GLN A 104 20.81 8.80 1.53
N LYS A 105 21.31 9.89 0.99
CA LYS A 105 21.18 11.23 1.56
C LYS A 105 19.69 11.61 1.67
N MET A 106 18.93 11.45 0.61
CA MET A 106 17.49 11.77 0.58
C MET A 106 16.71 10.94 1.60
N ALA A 107 16.98 9.64 1.70
CA ALA A 107 16.35 8.77 2.69
C ALA A 107 16.68 9.19 4.13
N ALA A 108 17.93 9.51 4.42
CA ALA A 108 18.35 9.97 5.74
C ALA A 108 17.75 11.33 6.13
N GLU A 109 17.79 12.31 5.23
CA GLU A 109 17.27 13.65 5.46
C GLU A 109 15.73 13.69 5.54
N SER A 110 15.06 12.77 4.88
CA SER A 110 13.60 12.66 4.92
C SER A 110 13.09 11.93 6.15
N ASN A 111 13.92 11.15 6.83
CA ASN A 111 13.52 10.44 8.03
C ASN A 111 13.33 11.41 9.21
N ARG A 112 12.09 11.58 9.63
CA ARG A 112 11.66 12.49 10.70
C ARG A 112 10.77 11.71 11.68
N PRO A 113 11.34 11.04 12.69
CA PRO A 113 10.57 10.27 13.66
C PRO A 113 9.37 11.05 14.20
N GLY A 114 8.23 10.39 14.29
CA GLY A 114 6.95 10.99 14.70
C GLY A 114 6.24 11.82 13.60
N LYS A 115 6.83 11.99 12.41
CA LYS A 115 6.23 12.75 11.30
C LYS A 115 6.23 11.99 9.99
N PHE A 116 7.35 11.41 9.62
CA PHE A 116 7.53 10.63 8.40
C PHE A 116 8.75 9.73 8.55
N VAL A 117 8.60 8.45 8.23
CA VAL A 117 9.70 7.48 8.26
C VAL A 117 10.14 7.16 6.84
N SER A 118 11.44 7.28 6.61
CA SER A 118 12.05 6.85 5.35
C SER A 118 12.97 5.67 5.59
N ILE A 119 12.78 4.59 4.82
CA ILE A 119 13.55 3.36 4.90
C ILE A 119 14.43 3.27 3.65
N LEU A 120 15.73 3.04 3.84
CA LEU A 120 16.65 2.84 2.73
C LEU A 120 16.42 1.45 2.13
N ALA A 121 16.23 1.41 0.80
CA ALA A 121 15.88 0.18 0.11
C ALA A 121 16.40 0.16 -1.33
N TYR A 122 16.39 -1.00 -1.94
CA TYR A 122 16.53 -1.19 -3.38
C TYR A 122 15.93 -2.53 -3.81
N GLU A 123 15.66 -2.68 -5.09
CA GLU A 123 15.13 -3.90 -5.67
C GLU A 123 16.23 -4.73 -6.35
N TRP A 124 16.25 -6.01 -6.04
CA TRP A 124 17.10 -7.03 -6.65
C TRP A 124 16.27 -7.95 -7.52
N HIS A 125 16.69 -8.17 -8.78
CA HIS A 125 15.97 -8.98 -9.75
C HIS A 125 16.66 -10.30 -10.05
N SER A 126 15.85 -11.34 -10.27
CA SER A 126 16.30 -12.60 -10.84
C SER A 126 15.18 -13.32 -11.58
N SER A 127 15.48 -13.70 -12.83
CA SER A 127 14.58 -14.57 -13.58
C SER A 127 14.36 -15.91 -12.91
N LYS A 128 15.42 -16.48 -12.33
CA LYS A 128 15.44 -17.81 -11.71
C LYS A 128 14.81 -17.85 -10.32
N PHE A 129 15.09 -16.83 -9.50
CA PHE A 129 14.77 -16.85 -8.07
C PHE A 129 13.54 -16.00 -7.72
N GLY A 130 13.10 -15.14 -8.62
CA GLY A 130 12.12 -14.09 -8.37
C GLY A 130 12.76 -12.79 -7.89
N ASP A 131 11.96 -11.74 -7.81
CA ASP A 131 12.42 -10.41 -7.43
C ASP A 131 12.22 -10.16 -5.94
N TYR A 132 13.11 -9.37 -5.35
CA TYR A 132 13.10 -9.04 -3.94
C TYR A 132 13.41 -7.56 -3.70
N CYS A 133 12.57 -6.88 -2.95
CA CYS A 133 12.93 -5.61 -2.35
C CYS A 133 13.75 -5.84 -1.08
N LEU A 134 14.91 -5.21 -0.98
CA LEU A 134 15.76 -5.21 0.20
C LEU A 134 15.52 -3.93 0.99
N TYR A 135 15.26 -4.07 2.29
CA TYR A 135 15.06 -2.96 3.22
C TYR A 135 16.13 -2.95 4.29
N TYR A 136 16.62 -1.76 4.62
CA TYR A 136 17.68 -1.58 5.58
C TYR A 136 17.33 -0.50 6.63
N PRO A 137 17.47 -0.80 7.92
CA PRO A 137 17.07 0.13 8.98
C PRO A 137 18.04 1.29 9.19
N GLY A 138 19.23 1.27 8.60
CA GLY A 138 20.23 2.33 8.71
C GLY A 138 20.21 3.32 7.55
N ASP A 139 21.10 4.33 7.64
CA ASP A 139 21.18 5.43 6.66
C ASP A 139 22.16 5.13 5.50
N ARG A 140 22.98 4.11 5.63
CA ARG A 140 24.01 3.77 4.63
C ARG A 140 24.04 2.28 4.37
N LEU A 141 23.92 1.92 3.11
CA LEU A 141 23.99 0.56 2.62
C LEU A 141 24.80 0.54 1.32
N PRO A 142 25.87 -0.25 1.20
CA PRO A 142 26.54 -0.41 -0.08
C PRO A 142 25.61 -1.18 -1.05
N LEU A 143 25.53 -0.70 -2.30
CA LEU A 143 24.96 -1.50 -3.38
C LEU A 143 25.91 -2.66 -3.68
N ARG A 144 25.49 -3.86 -3.29
CA ARG A 144 26.25 -5.08 -3.58
C ARG A 144 25.59 -5.84 -4.70
N TYR A 145 26.40 -6.45 -5.53
CA TYR A 145 25.97 -7.32 -6.60
C TYR A 145 25.86 -8.77 -6.09
N PHE A 146 24.73 -9.41 -6.36
CA PHE A 146 24.49 -10.80 -6.00
C PHE A 146 24.01 -11.59 -7.22
N GLU A 147 24.67 -12.68 -7.54
CA GLU A 147 24.26 -13.61 -8.61
C GLU A 147 23.36 -14.73 -8.08
N ASN A 148 23.27 -14.86 -6.77
CA ASN A 148 22.54 -15.93 -6.12
C ASN A 148 21.73 -15.38 -4.93
N VAL A 149 20.48 -15.81 -4.82
CA VAL A 149 19.63 -15.41 -3.72
C VAL A 149 20.14 -15.88 -2.34
N ARG A 150 20.92 -16.97 -2.28
CA ARG A 150 21.51 -17.44 -1.02
C ARG A 150 22.55 -16.46 -0.48
N ASP A 151 23.34 -15.87 -1.37
CA ASP A 151 24.35 -14.86 -0.98
C ASP A 151 23.65 -13.58 -0.52
N LEU A 152 22.59 -13.18 -1.20
CA LEU A 152 21.71 -12.07 -0.75
C LEU A 152 21.12 -12.35 0.63
N GLN A 153 20.57 -13.53 0.86
CA GLN A 153 20.01 -13.94 2.16
C GLN A 153 21.06 -13.95 3.27
N GLN A 154 22.26 -14.44 2.98
CA GLN A 154 23.38 -14.43 3.94
C GLN A 154 23.79 -13.01 4.30
N TYR A 155 23.89 -12.12 3.31
CA TYR A 155 24.19 -10.72 3.54
C TYR A 155 23.14 -10.05 4.43
N VAL A 156 21.85 -10.28 4.16
CA VAL A 156 20.72 -9.75 4.93
C VAL A 156 20.78 -10.19 6.39
N ARG A 157 21.06 -11.47 6.66
CA ARG A 157 21.21 -11.96 8.05
C ARG A 157 22.29 -11.22 8.82
N GLY A 158 23.40 -10.89 8.17
CA GLY A 158 24.54 -10.19 8.78
C GLY A 158 24.30 -8.68 8.97
N SER A 159 23.30 -8.09 8.32
CA SER A 159 23.12 -6.63 8.26
C SER A 159 21.86 -6.11 8.94
N ARG A 160 21.06 -6.97 9.61
CA ARG A 160 19.74 -6.62 10.17
C ARG A 160 18.75 -6.12 9.11
N ALA A 161 19.03 -6.31 7.83
CA ALA A 161 18.13 -6.01 6.74
C ALA A 161 17.05 -7.10 6.60
N MET A 162 16.01 -6.84 5.81
CA MET A 162 15.06 -7.86 5.37
C MET A 162 14.91 -7.79 3.86
N ILE A 163 14.46 -8.89 3.28
CA ILE A 163 14.06 -8.94 1.86
C ILE A 163 12.62 -9.39 1.75
N VAL A 164 11.89 -8.81 0.83
CA VAL A 164 10.48 -9.13 0.59
C VAL A 164 10.32 -9.54 -0.87
N PRO A 165 9.91 -10.79 -1.13
CA PRO A 165 9.59 -11.21 -2.48
C PRO A 165 8.29 -10.56 -2.94
N HIS A 166 8.29 -10.16 -4.20
CA HIS A 166 7.12 -9.57 -4.85
C HIS A 166 6.89 -10.20 -6.23
N HIS A 167 5.86 -9.79 -6.95
CA HIS A 167 5.42 -10.44 -8.19
C HIS A 167 5.26 -11.97 -8.05
N LEU A 168 4.88 -12.43 -6.87
CA LEU A 168 4.92 -13.85 -6.49
C LEU A 168 4.37 -14.76 -7.57
N ALA A 169 3.19 -14.42 -8.08
CA ALA A 169 2.45 -15.25 -9.03
C ALA A 169 2.88 -15.10 -10.49
N TYR A 170 3.98 -14.44 -10.76
CA TYR A 170 4.64 -14.58 -12.06
C TYR A 170 5.12 -16.01 -12.26
N LYS A 171 5.36 -16.39 -13.51
CA LYS A 171 5.88 -17.71 -13.84
C LYS A 171 7.30 -17.90 -13.27
N GLN A 172 7.54 -19.00 -12.57
CA GLN A 172 8.89 -19.38 -12.14
C GLN A 172 9.84 -19.50 -13.35
N GLY A 173 11.05 -19.01 -13.19
CA GLY A 173 12.00 -18.86 -14.29
C GLY A 173 11.82 -17.57 -15.10
N TRP A 174 10.78 -16.78 -14.80
CA TRP A 174 10.43 -15.51 -15.41
C TRP A 174 10.09 -14.47 -14.36
N ARG A 175 10.96 -14.31 -13.36
CA ARG A 175 10.83 -13.40 -12.22
C ARG A 175 9.76 -13.80 -11.18
N GLY A 176 9.03 -14.88 -11.36
CA GLY A 176 8.09 -15.39 -10.36
C GLY A 176 8.79 -16.04 -9.18
N ALA A 177 8.15 -16.04 -8.02
CA ALA A 177 8.71 -16.59 -6.80
C ALA A 177 9.15 -18.06 -6.97
N ASN A 178 10.32 -18.36 -6.47
CA ASN A 178 10.84 -19.72 -6.41
C ASN A 178 10.85 -20.21 -4.95
N TRP A 179 9.78 -20.88 -4.56
CA TRP A 179 9.53 -21.27 -3.16
C TRP A 179 10.60 -22.18 -2.54
N GLU A 180 11.42 -22.84 -3.35
CA GLU A 180 12.54 -23.66 -2.86
C GLU A 180 13.68 -22.82 -2.28
N TYR A 181 13.74 -21.55 -2.67
CA TYR A 181 14.78 -20.62 -2.27
C TYR A 181 14.29 -19.53 -1.30
N VAL A 182 13.00 -19.42 -1.07
CA VAL A 182 12.47 -18.44 -0.11
C VAL A 182 12.83 -18.84 1.30
N ASP A 183 13.39 -17.88 2.05
CA ASP A 183 13.77 -18.03 3.45
C ASP A 183 12.97 -17.06 4.32
N VAL A 184 11.97 -17.57 5.01
CA VAL A 184 11.09 -16.77 5.88
C VAL A 184 11.81 -16.18 7.10
N SER A 185 13.04 -16.64 7.41
CA SER A 185 13.85 -16.05 8.48
C SER A 185 14.42 -14.67 8.10
N VAL A 186 14.44 -14.31 6.83
CA VAL A 186 14.84 -13.01 6.30
C VAL A 186 13.77 -12.36 5.43
N SER A 187 12.69 -13.09 5.14
CA SER A 187 11.52 -12.64 4.38
C SER A 187 10.25 -12.80 5.24
N PRO A 188 10.04 -11.93 6.22
CA PRO A 188 8.95 -12.09 7.19
C PRO A 188 7.57 -11.86 6.58
N VAL A 189 7.48 -11.11 5.50
CA VAL A 189 6.26 -10.78 4.77
C VAL A 189 6.45 -11.00 3.27
N PHE A 190 5.35 -11.17 2.55
CA PHE A 190 5.31 -11.25 1.09
C PHE A 190 4.42 -10.14 0.54
N GLU A 191 4.83 -9.50 -0.56
CA GLU A 191 3.98 -8.56 -1.27
C GLU A 191 3.00 -9.32 -2.16
N ILE A 192 1.71 -9.15 -1.89
CA ILE A 192 0.65 -9.92 -2.56
C ILE A 192 -0.14 -9.12 -3.59
N PHE A 193 0.05 -7.80 -3.62
CA PHE A 193 -0.62 -6.91 -4.56
C PHE A 193 0.23 -5.67 -4.85
N SER A 194 0.22 -5.23 -6.09
CA SER A 194 0.80 -3.98 -6.58
C SER A 194 0.12 -3.54 -7.89
N GLU A 195 0.63 -2.52 -8.61
CA GLU A 195 0.15 -2.13 -9.94
C GLU A 195 0.12 -3.31 -10.94
N HIS A 196 0.94 -4.33 -10.70
CA HIS A 196 0.99 -5.54 -11.52
C HIS A 196 -0.18 -6.50 -11.27
N GLY A 197 -0.89 -6.34 -10.17
CA GLY A 197 -2.08 -7.10 -9.81
C GLY A 197 -1.90 -8.10 -8.67
N LEU A 198 -2.94 -8.88 -8.42
CA LEU A 198 -3.07 -9.77 -7.27
C LEU A 198 -2.24 -11.06 -7.42
N SER A 199 -1.46 -11.36 -6.38
CA SER A 199 -0.68 -12.61 -6.22
C SER A 199 -1.17 -13.49 -5.07
N GLU A 200 -2.25 -13.12 -4.38
CA GLU A 200 -2.76 -13.88 -3.22
C GLU A 200 -3.28 -15.25 -3.63
N ARG A 201 -4.23 -15.27 -4.59
CA ARG A 201 -4.97 -16.48 -4.98
C ARG A 201 -5.53 -16.37 -6.39
N ASP A 202 -5.99 -17.51 -6.93
CA ASP A 202 -6.87 -17.53 -8.09
C ASP A 202 -8.28 -17.09 -7.72
N ASN A 203 -9.02 -16.55 -8.68
CA ASN A 203 -10.41 -16.11 -8.51
C ASN A 203 -10.59 -15.07 -7.39
N GLY A 204 -9.62 -14.17 -7.22
CA GLY A 204 -9.78 -12.98 -6.38
C GLY A 204 -10.69 -11.95 -7.04
N SER A 205 -11.16 -10.98 -6.25
CA SER A 205 -11.95 -9.85 -6.74
C SER A 205 -11.11 -8.84 -7.53
N ASP A 206 -9.84 -8.73 -7.18
CA ASP A 206 -8.91 -7.79 -7.80
C ASP A 206 -8.30 -8.34 -9.09
N PRO A 207 -7.80 -7.48 -9.97
CA PRO A 207 -7.17 -7.90 -11.21
C PRO A 207 -6.02 -8.88 -10.96
N TYR A 208 -5.93 -9.89 -11.81
CA TYR A 208 -4.83 -10.82 -11.77
C TYR A 208 -3.51 -10.15 -12.08
N ILE A 209 -2.46 -10.59 -11.40
CA ILE A 209 -1.11 -10.21 -11.78
C ILE A 209 -0.85 -10.56 -13.25
N ARG A 210 -0.26 -9.62 -13.97
CA ARG A 210 0.05 -9.76 -15.40
C ARG A 210 1.54 -9.62 -15.59
N HIS A 211 2.11 -10.50 -16.39
CA HIS A 211 3.51 -10.46 -16.76
C HIS A 211 3.65 -10.33 -18.28
N SER A 212 4.61 -9.55 -18.76
CA SER A 212 4.91 -9.39 -20.19
C SER A 212 5.32 -10.69 -20.89
N ASN A 213 5.89 -11.64 -20.14
CA ASN A 213 6.38 -12.94 -20.64
C ASN A 213 5.44 -14.12 -20.32
N GLY A 214 4.21 -13.85 -19.94
CA GLY A 214 3.24 -14.88 -19.63
C GLY A 214 2.19 -14.42 -18.63
N GLY A 215 1.22 -15.25 -18.38
CA GLY A 215 0.19 -14.99 -17.39
C GLY A 215 0.65 -15.37 -15.98
N ARG A 216 -0.27 -15.24 -15.05
CA ARG A 216 -0.12 -15.71 -13.68
C ARG A 216 0.07 -17.24 -13.63
N TRP A 217 0.88 -17.66 -12.70
CA TRP A 217 1.10 -19.06 -12.43
C TRP A 217 0.57 -19.43 -11.03
N THR A 218 -0.56 -20.13 -10.96
CA THR A 218 -1.27 -20.52 -9.73
C THR A 218 -0.37 -21.16 -8.67
N ARG A 219 0.68 -21.88 -9.07
CA ARG A 219 1.65 -22.51 -8.16
C ARG A 219 2.52 -21.51 -7.40
N ASN A 220 2.51 -20.25 -7.81
CA ASN A 220 3.28 -19.16 -7.21
C ASN A 220 2.43 -18.15 -6.43
N THR A 221 1.15 -18.41 -6.22
CA THR A 221 0.32 -17.58 -5.35
C THR A 221 0.72 -17.70 -3.87
N LEU A 222 0.38 -16.71 -3.05
CA LEU A 222 0.53 -16.78 -1.60
C LEU A 222 -0.10 -18.06 -1.03
N GLN A 223 -1.31 -18.42 -1.47
CA GLN A 223 -1.98 -19.62 -1.01
C GLN A 223 -1.17 -20.89 -1.31
N ALA A 224 -0.45 -20.93 -2.42
CA ALA A 224 0.45 -22.04 -2.73
C ALA A 224 1.69 -22.06 -1.81
N ALA A 225 2.21 -20.90 -1.41
CA ALA A 225 3.29 -20.77 -0.43
C ALA A 225 2.86 -21.25 0.96
N LEU A 226 1.69 -20.81 1.44
CA LEU A 226 1.12 -21.23 2.72
C LEU A 226 0.84 -22.74 2.76
N LYS A 227 0.36 -23.31 1.66
CA LYS A 227 0.16 -24.77 1.54
C LYS A 227 1.46 -25.57 1.65
N ARG A 228 2.60 -24.98 1.29
CA ARG A 228 3.94 -25.55 1.47
C ARG A 228 4.51 -25.37 2.89
N GLY A 229 3.76 -24.72 3.77
CA GLY A 229 4.16 -24.48 5.16
C GLY A 229 5.01 -23.22 5.37
N LEU A 230 5.19 -22.37 4.35
CA LEU A 230 5.85 -21.08 4.53
C LEU A 230 4.97 -20.15 5.39
N ARG A 231 5.56 -19.61 6.47
CA ARG A 231 4.86 -18.78 7.45
C ARG A 231 5.31 -17.34 7.31
N ALA A 232 4.60 -16.57 6.51
CA ALA A 232 4.86 -15.15 6.29
C ALA A 232 3.59 -14.33 6.52
N GLY A 233 3.76 -13.06 6.84
CA GLY A 233 2.71 -12.05 6.77
C GLY A 233 2.55 -11.55 5.33
N VAL A 234 1.74 -10.51 5.17
CA VAL A 234 1.46 -9.93 3.86
C VAL A 234 1.60 -8.41 3.88
N ILE A 235 2.05 -7.85 2.78
CA ILE A 235 1.95 -6.43 2.46
C ILE A 235 1.41 -6.27 1.04
N ALA A 236 0.94 -5.06 0.73
CA ALA A 236 0.79 -4.56 -0.61
C ALA A 236 1.60 -3.27 -0.73
N SER A 237 2.03 -2.93 -1.91
CA SER A 237 2.76 -1.70 -2.21
C SER A 237 2.41 -1.26 -3.62
N SER A 238 2.72 -0.03 -4.00
CA SER A 238 2.31 0.46 -5.32
C SER A 238 3.08 -0.19 -6.46
N ASP A 239 4.38 -0.37 -6.31
CA ASP A 239 5.29 -0.70 -7.42
C ASP A 239 5.15 0.31 -8.58
N ASP A 240 4.74 1.53 -8.24
CA ASP A 240 4.46 2.59 -9.20
C ASP A 240 5.73 2.98 -9.96
N HIS A 241 5.61 3.02 -11.29
CA HIS A 241 6.70 3.40 -12.19
C HIS A 241 6.57 4.84 -12.72
N LEU A 242 5.71 5.64 -12.11
CA LEU A 242 5.41 6.99 -12.53
C LEU A 242 5.88 8.04 -11.51
N GLY A 243 6.58 7.59 -10.44
CA GLY A 243 7.11 8.43 -9.40
C GLY A 243 6.04 8.95 -8.42
N TYR A 244 4.95 8.22 -8.28
CA TYR A 244 3.85 8.55 -7.38
C TYR A 244 3.67 7.47 -6.32
N PRO A 245 4.47 7.47 -5.25
CA PRO A 245 4.35 6.45 -4.21
C PRO A 245 2.97 6.51 -3.55
N GLY A 246 2.41 5.33 -3.28
CA GLY A 246 1.08 5.21 -2.69
C GLY A 246 -0.06 5.60 -3.62
N ALA A 247 0.12 5.45 -4.94
CA ALA A 247 -0.93 5.66 -5.91
C ALA A 247 -2.16 4.80 -5.59
N TYR A 248 -3.32 5.43 -5.57
CA TYR A 248 -4.57 4.78 -5.21
C TYR A 248 -4.92 3.65 -6.20
N GLY A 249 -5.29 2.50 -5.67
CA GLY A 249 -5.62 1.31 -6.47
C GLY A 249 -4.41 0.45 -6.85
N GLU A 250 -3.19 0.86 -6.48
CA GLU A 250 -1.96 0.11 -6.79
C GLU A 250 -1.42 -0.68 -5.58
N GLY A 251 -1.86 -0.37 -4.39
CA GLY A 251 -1.53 -1.08 -3.16
C GLY A 251 -0.87 -0.22 -2.11
N LEU A 252 -1.15 -0.53 -0.84
CA LEU A 252 -0.51 0.08 0.32
C LEU A 252 -0.28 -0.94 1.43
N ALA A 253 0.74 -0.70 2.24
CA ALA A 253 0.99 -1.42 3.47
C ALA A 253 0.44 -0.64 4.67
N GLY A 254 -0.43 -1.27 5.46
CA GLY A 254 -0.72 -0.83 6.81
C GLY A 254 0.17 -1.57 7.81
N VAL A 255 0.80 -0.84 8.72
CA VAL A 255 1.75 -1.40 9.70
C VAL A 255 1.35 -0.97 11.11
N PHE A 256 1.14 -1.94 11.99
CA PHE A 256 0.83 -1.70 13.40
C PHE A 256 2.12 -1.62 14.22
N ALA A 257 2.57 -0.41 14.48
CA ALA A 257 3.76 -0.09 15.26
C ALA A 257 3.41 0.70 16.52
N ARG A 258 4.32 0.75 17.52
CA ARG A 258 4.12 1.55 18.73
C ARG A 258 4.28 3.02 18.45
N GLU A 259 5.33 3.37 17.73
CA GLU A 259 5.67 4.74 17.37
C GLU A 259 6.00 4.82 15.87
N LEU A 260 5.89 6.01 15.31
CA LEU A 260 6.31 6.28 13.95
C LEU A 260 7.84 6.50 13.92
N THR A 261 8.58 5.42 14.11
CA THR A 261 10.04 5.37 14.01
C THR A 261 10.45 4.27 13.04
N ARG A 262 11.64 4.38 12.48
CA ARG A 262 12.17 3.35 11.56
C ARG A 262 12.28 2.00 12.24
N GLU A 263 12.74 2.00 13.48
CA GLU A 263 12.92 0.81 14.31
C GLU A 263 11.60 0.10 14.56
N ASP A 264 10.56 0.85 14.95
CA ASP A 264 9.25 0.26 15.29
C ASP A 264 8.50 -0.21 14.04
N ILE A 265 8.57 0.53 12.92
CA ILE A 265 8.03 0.09 11.63
C ILE A 265 8.74 -1.20 11.20
N PHE A 266 10.06 -1.25 11.32
CA PHE A 266 10.85 -2.43 10.96
C PHE A 266 10.51 -3.64 11.84
N ASP A 267 10.42 -3.47 13.18
CA ASP A 267 9.99 -4.52 14.12
C ASP A 267 8.57 -5.00 13.81
N ALA A 268 7.66 -4.09 13.50
CA ALA A 268 6.29 -4.44 13.16
C ALA A 268 6.20 -5.30 11.90
N VAL A 269 6.97 -4.97 10.85
CA VAL A 269 7.05 -5.80 9.64
C VAL A 269 7.69 -7.16 9.94
N TRP A 270 8.77 -7.22 10.72
CA TRP A 270 9.37 -8.47 11.18
C TRP A 270 8.39 -9.37 11.94
N ARG A 271 7.55 -8.78 12.77
CA ARG A 271 6.51 -9.49 13.54
C ARG A 271 5.24 -9.73 12.74
N ARG A 272 5.21 -9.33 11.47
CA ARG A 272 4.06 -9.52 10.57
C ARG A 272 2.79 -8.84 11.08
N ARG A 273 2.93 -7.74 11.83
CA ARG A 273 1.80 -6.88 12.22
C ARG A 273 1.46 -5.93 11.08
N THR A 274 1.06 -6.52 9.96
CA THR A 274 0.87 -5.83 8.69
C THR A 274 -0.45 -6.21 8.05
N ILE A 275 -1.00 -5.29 7.28
CA ILE A 275 -2.14 -5.51 6.40
C ILE A 275 -1.79 -5.04 4.99
N ALA A 276 -2.39 -5.70 4.01
CA ALA A 276 -2.28 -5.35 2.60
C ALA A 276 -3.62 -4.82 2.12
N VAL A 277 -3.64 -3.64 1.49
CA VAL A 277 -4.84 -3.08 0.89
C VAL A 277 -4.61 -2.77 -0.58
N THR A 278 -5.68 -2.83 -1.37
CA THR A 278 -5.62 -2.57 -2.82
C THR A 278 -5.91 -1.12 -3.19
N GLY A 279 -6.45 -0.35 -2.26
CA GLY A 279 -6.79 1.07 -2.47
C GLY A 279 -7.17 1.75 -1.16
N ASP A 280 -8.36 1.47 -0.67
CA ASP A 280 -8.87 2.10 0.55
C ASP A 280 -8.09 1.69 1.81
N ARG A 281 -7.91 2.63 2.72
CA ARG A 281 -7.18 2.41 3.98
C ARG A 281 -8.08 1.73 5.02
N VAL A 282 -8.33 0.45 4.82
CA VAL A 282 -9.16 -0.33 5.73
C VAL A 282 -8.40 -0.60 7.03
N HIS A 283 -8.91 -0.11 8.15
CA HIS A 283 -8.44 -0.55 9.46
C HIS A 283 -8.89 -2.00 9.69
N LEU A 284 -7.95 -2.91 9.85
CA LEU A 284 -8.24 -4.32 10.08
C LEU A 284 -7.35 -4.86 11.18
N VAL A 285 -7.93 -5.24 12.29
CA VAL A 285 -7.25 -5.97 13.38
C VAL A 285 -7.84 -7.37 13.47
N ALA A 286 -6.99 -8.35 13.41
CA ALA A 286 -7.36 -9.74 13.66
C ALA A 286 -6.52 -10.33 14.81
N LYS A 287 -7.20 -10.99 15.74
CA LYS A 287 -6.56 -11.67 16.86
C LYS A 287 -7.05 -13.11 16.94
N LEU A 288 -6.16 -14.02 17.30
CA LEU A 288 -6.47 -15.41 17.59
C LEU A 288 -6.06 -15.67 19.04
N ASN A 289 -7.02 -16.07 19.90
CA ASN A 289 -6.80 -16.24 21.34
C ASN A 289 -6.08 -15.02 21.96
N ASN A 290 -6.56 -13.83 21.69
CA ASN A 290 -6.00 -12.53 22.08
C ASN A 290 -4.59 -12.21 21.55
N GLN A 291 -3.98 -13.07 20.74
CA GLN A 291 -2.69 -12.79 20.12
C GLN A 291 -2.88 -12.09 18.77
N TRP A 292 -2.06 -11.10 18.51
CA TRP A 292 -2.09 -10.30 17.29
C TRP A 292 -1.83 -11.14 16.04
N MET A 293 -2.47 -10.73 14.95
CA MET A 293 -2.15 -11.22 13.60
C MET A 293 -0.64 -11.19 13.37
N GLY A 294 -0.12 -12.15 12.58
CA GLY A 294 1.32 -12.35 12.38
C GLY A 294 1.97 -13.26 13.44
N SER A 295 1.34 -13.54 14.57
CA SER A 295 1.85 -14.43 15.59
C SER A 295 1.86 -15.90 15.15
N ILE A 296 2.87 -16.65 15.62
CA ILE A 296 2.93 -18.10 15.50
C ILE A 296 2.60 -18.68 16.85
N LEU A 297 1.47 -19.37 16.93
CA LEU A 297 0.94 -19.88 18.19
C LEU A 297 1.06 -21.39 18.28
N PRO A 298 1.20 -21.94 19.51
CA PRO A 298 1.06 -23.37 19.71
C PRO A 298 -0.35 -23.84 19.33
N PHE A 299 -0.49 -25.12 19.08
CA PHE A 299 -1.81 -25.71 18.83
C PHE A 299 -2.71 -25.54 20.05
N ALA A 300 -3.95 -25.11 19.80
CA ALA A 300 -5.03 -25.10 20.77
C ALA A 300 -6.27 -25.74 20.14
N ALA A 301 -6.99 -26.56 20.89
CA ALA A 301 -8.23 -27.19 20.44
C ALA A 301 -9.32 -26.12 20.23
N ASP A 302 -9.49 -25.28 21.24
CA ASP A 302 -10.43 -24.16 21.20
C ASP A 302 -9.71 -22.90 20.70
N ARG A 303 -10.35 -22.19 19.79
CA ARG A 303 -9.82 -20.98 19.15
C ARG A 303 -10.89 -19.95 19.04
N GLU A 304 -10.58 -18.80 19.58
CA GLU A 304 -11.41 -17.59 19.45
C GLU A 304 -10.74 -16.65 18.45
N VAL A 305 -11.49 -16.24 17.43
CA VAL A 305 -11.06 -15.24 16.45
C VAL A 305 -11.81 -13.96 16.71
N HIS A 306 -11.08 -12.87 16.96
CA HIS A 306 -11.62 -11.53 17.06
C HIS A 306 -11.19 -10.73 15.83
N VAL A 307 -12.15 -10.04 15.18
CA VAL A 307 -11.89 -9.16 14.05
C VAL A 307 -12.54 -7.82 14.33
N ASP A 308 -11.76 -6.76 14.14
CA ASP A 308 -12.22 -5.37 14.13
C ASP A 308 -11.85 -4.77 12.78
N ALA A 309 -12.86 -4.32 12.02
CA ALA A 309 -12.69 -3.80 10.68
C ALA A 309 -13.50 -2.51 10.49
N VAL A 310 -12.82 -1.47 9.96
CA VAL A 310 -13.43 -0.19 9.59
C VAL A 310 -12.95 0.18 8.19
N GLY A 311 -13.88 0.25 7.24
CA GLY A 311 -13.62 0.68 5.87
C GLY A 311 -13.67 2.20 5.71
N GLU A 312 -13.16 2.70 4.59
CA GLU A 312 -13.41 4.06 4.09
C GLU A 312 -14.66 4.14 3.22
N ASP A 313 -15.30 3.00 3.01
CA ASP A 313 -16.59 2.80 2.36
C ASP A 313 -17.29 1.61 3.02
N GLU A 314 -18.46 1.23 2.53
CA GLU A 314 -19.24 0.11 3.04
C GLU A 314 -18.48 -1.21 2.91
N ILE A 315 -18.49 -2.02 3.97
CA ILE A 315 -17.87 -3.34 3.97
C ILE A 315 -18.89 -4.37 3.49
N GLU A 316 -18.70 -4.88 2.28
CA GLU A 316 -19.55 -5.92 1.70
C GLU A 316 -19.53 -7.21 2.54
N ARG A 317 -18.33 -7.68 2.90
CA ARG A 317 -18.18 -8.92 3.69
C ARG A 317 -16.85 -9.03 4.39
N ILE A 318 -16.81 -9.89 5.41
CA ILE A 318 -15.59 -10.34 6.08
C ILE A 318 -15.51 -11.86 5.98
N ASP A 319 -14.42 -12.37 5.40
CA ASP A 319 -14.13 -13.81 5.29
C ASP A 319 -13.03 -14.22 6.26
N ILE A 320 -13.29 -15.21 7.10
CA ILE A 320 -12.28 -15.88 7.92
C ILE A 320 -11.80 -17.12 7.17
N LEU A 321 -10.52 -17.17 6.84
CA LEU A 321 -9.94 -18.29 6.11
C LEU A 321 -9.12 -19.18 7.05
N LYS A 322 -9.29 -20.48 6.94
CA LYS A 322 -8.44 -21.50 7.55
C LYS A 322 -7.91 -22.44 6.48
N ASN A 323 -6.59 -22.57 6.41
CA ASN A 323 -5.94 -23.42 5.38
C ASN A 323 -6.43 -23.08 3.95
N ASN A 324 -6.48 -21.79 3.64
CA ASN A 324 -6.93 -21.23 2.36
C ASN A 324 -8.41 -21.55 1.99
N ARG A 325 -9.23 -21.93 2.95
CA ARG A 325 -10.66 -22.16 2.76
C ARG A 325 -11.47 -21.25 3.67
N VAL A 326 -12.56 -20.72 3.18
CA VAL A 326 -13.49 -19.92 3.99
C VAL A 326 -14.04 -20.81 5.10
N LEU A 327 -13.74 -20.45 6.34
CA LEU A 327 -14.26 -21.09 7.55
C LEU A 327 -15.56 -20.41 8.00
N ALA A 328 -15.60 -19.09 7.94
CA ALA A 328 -16.77 -18.28 8.29
C ALA A 328 -16.83 -17.06 7.37
N ARG A 329 -18.04 -16.59 7.14
CA ARG A 329 -18.33 -15.40 6.35
C ARG A 329 -19.35 -14.56 7.09
N TYR A 330 -19.12 -13.26 7.11
CA TYR A 330 -20.00 -12.28 7.73
C TYR A 330 -20.33 -11.20 6.71
N PHE A 331 -21.60 -10.86 6.59
CA PHE A 331 -22.12 -9.76 5.79
C PHE A 331 -22.66 -8.68 6.72
N PRO A 332 -22.05 -7.49 6.78
CA PRO A 332 -22.56 -6.41 7.63
C PRO A 332 -24.00 -6.00 7.34
N GLU A 333 -24.41 -6.01 6.07
CA GLU A 333 -25.79 -5.71 5.65
C GLU A 333 -26.83 -6.54 6.36
N ASP A 334 -26.60 -7.84 6.59
CA ASP A 334 -27.53 -8.73 7.29
C ASP A 334 -27.80 -8.30 8.75
N HIS A 335 -26.98 -7.39 9.27
CA HIS A 335 -27.01 -6.89 10.64
C HIS A 335 -27.32 -5.39 10.72
N PHE A 336 -27.55 -4.74 9.59
CA PHE A 336 -27.88 -3.33 9.53
C PHE A 336 -29.23 -3.10 10.21
N ARG A 337 -29.31 -2.03 11.02
CA ARG A 337 -30.56 -1.65 11.70
C ARG A 337 -31.00 -0.29 11.17
N ASP A 338 -32.18 -0.24 10.53
CA ASP A 338 -32.77 0.99 9.97
C ASP A 338 -32.90 2.14 10.98
N ASN A 339 -32.94 1.81 12.27
CA ASN A 339 -33.09 2.77 13.37
C ASN A 339 -31.77 2.98 14.14
N ALA A 340 -30.60 2.67 13.56
CA ALA A 340 -29.34 2.95 14.21
C ALA A 340 -29.23 4.47 14.51
N PRO A 341 -28.75 4.85 15.71
CA PRO A 341 -28.53 6.26 16.00
C PRO A 341 -27.48 6.82 15.02
N TRP A 342 -27.67 8.10 14.67
CA TRP A 342 -26.68 8.81 13.83
C TRP A 342 -25.28 8.68 14.44
N PRO A 343 -24.27 8.22 13.68
CA PRO A 343 -22.94 7.89 14.25
C PRO A 343 -22.13 9.11 14.69
N GLY A 344 -22.61 10.32 14.40
CA GLY A 344 -21.91 11.58 14.73
C GLY A 344 -20.87 12.00 13.69
N ASP A 345 -20.34 11.06 12.92
CA ASP A 345 -19.52 11.33 11.75
C ASP A 345 -19.78 10.32 10.63
N VAL A 346 -19.52 10.75 9.40
CA VAL A 346 -19.69 9.94 8.19
C VAL A 346 -18.49 10.09 7.29
N LEU A 347 -18.24 9.07 6.47
CA LEU A 347 -17.35 9.13 5.35
C LEU A 347 -18.12 9.46 4.08
N CYS A 348 -17.54 10.34 3.27
CA CYS A 348 -18.10 10.75 1.98
C CYS A 348 -16.98 10.75 0.94
N ARG A 349 -17.15 9.99 -0.13
CA ARG A 349 -16.21 10.00 -1.26
C ARG A 349 -16.66 11.02 -2.30
N LEU A 350 -15.82 12.00 -2.56
CA LEU A 350 -16.01 12.93 -3.68
C LEU A 350 -15.11 12.43 -4.84
N GLU A 351 -15.76 11.91 -5.89
CA GLU A 351 -15.08 11.49 -7.11
C GLU A 351 -15.29 12.54 -8.22
N PHE A 352 -14.25 12.81 -8.98
CA PHE A 352 -14.26 13.78 -10.08
C PHE A 352 -13.22 13.38 -11.11
N GLY A 353 -13.34 13.92 -12.29
CA GLY A 353 -12.32 13.78 -13.31
C GLY A 353 -12.87 13.62 -14.72
N TRP A 354 -11.99 13.95 -15.64
CA TRP A 354 -12.18 13.77 -17.05
C TRP A 354 -10.80 13.78 -17.73
N GLY A 355 -10.66 13.03 -18.80
CA GLY A 355 -9.45 13.04 -19.61
C GLY A 355 -9.74 12.48 -20.99
N PRO A 356 -9.46 13.22 -22.07
CA PRO A 356 -9.62 12.71 -23.42
C PRO A 356 -8.61 11.60 -23.69
N TRP A 357 -9.07 10.51 -24.29
CA TRP A 357 -8.20 9.39 -24.69
C TRP A 357 -7.54 9.60 -26.05
N ALA A 358 -8.13 10.42 -26.90
CA ALA A 358 -7.64 10.70 -28.24
C ALA A 358 -6.96 12.07 -28.31
N ASP A 359 -5.97 12.18 -29.20
CA ASP A 359 -5.30 13.44 -29.49
C ASP A 359 -6.09 14.20 -30.55
N LEU A 360 -6.97 15.05 -30.07
CA LEU A 360 -7.86 15.87 -30.91
C LEU A 360 -7.48 17.35 -30.87
N ASN A 361 -6.19 17.69 -30.81
CA ASN A 361 -5.73 19.07 -30.60
C ASN A 361 -6.14 19.67 -29.24
N MET A 362 -6.39 18.83 -28.26
CA MET A 362 -6.77 19.24 -26.91
C MET A 362 -5.69 18.82 -25.92
N SER A 363 -5.55 19.58 -24.86
CA SER A 363 -4.75 19.12 -23.71
C SER A 363 -5.31 17.82 -23.16
N ARG A 364 -4.44 16.84 -22.93
CA ARG A 364 -4.81 15.57 -22.28
C ARG A 364 -4.88 15.69 -20.75
N VAL A 365 -4.50 16.83 -20.23
CA VAL A 365 -4.53 17.13 -18.80
C VAL A 365 -5.67 18.10 -18.54
N ALA A 366 -6.52 17.76 -17.60
CA ALA A 366 -7.54 18.66 -17.08
C ALA A 366 -7.15 19.10 -15.66
N GLN A 367 -7.11 20.42 -15.43
CA GLN A 367 -6.89 21.00 -14.13
C GLN A 367 -8.24 21.18 -13.41
N TRP A 368 -8.23 21.00 -12.10
CA TRP A 368 -9.38 21.15 -11.23
C TRP A 368 -9.01 21.94 -9.99
N ASP A 369 -9.77 23.00 -9.72
CA ASP A 369 -9.75 23.73 -8.46
C ASP A 369 -11.09 23.52 -7.77
N ILE A 370 -11.10 22.74 -6.68
CA ILE A 370 -12.30 22.35 -5.97
C ILE A 370 -12.22 22.88 -4.54
N THR A 371 -13.20 23.63 -4.13
CA THR A 371 -13.37 24.03 -2.72
C THR A 371 -14.50 23.19 -2.13
N VAL A 372 -14.19 22.50 -1.05
CA VAL A 372 -15.15 21.73 -0.25
C VAL A 372 -15.39 22.46 1.06
N SER A 373 -16.64 22.72 1.38
CA SER A 373 -17.05 23.36 2.63
C SER A 373 -18.11 22.50 3.34
N VAL A 374 -17.93 22.28 4.63
CA VAL A 374 -18.91 21.58 5.48
C VAL A 374 -19.76 22.64 6.18
N ILE A 375 -21.06 22.62 5.91
CA ILE A 375 -22.06 23.47 6.51
C ILE A 375 -22.70 22.73 7.69
N ASN A 376 -22.89 23.38 8.81
CA ASN A 376 -23.42 22.81 10.06
C ASN A 376 -22.66 21.59 10.57
N GLY A 377 -21.35 21.52 10.28
CA GLY A 377 -20.50 20.40 10.67
C GLY A 377 -19.02 20.76 10.67
N LYS A 378 -18.19 19.71 10.76
CA LYS A 378 -16.73 19.83 10.76
C LYS A 378 -16.11 18.85 9.77
N LEU A 379 -15.08 19.28 9.07
CA LEU A 379 -14.21 18.42 8.28
C LEU A 379 -13.12 17.83 9.19
N LEU A 380 -13.22 16.55 9.50
CA LEU A 380 -12.27 15.86 10.40
C LEU A 380 -11.04 15.35 9.65
N ALA A 381 -11.21 14.86 8.42
CA ALA A 381 -10.12 14.39 7.58
C ALA A 381 -10.45 14.55 6.10
N ALA A 382 -9.41 14.61 5.27
CA ALA A 382 -9.48 14.50 3.82
C ALA A 382 -8.34 13.57 3.38
N THR A 383 -8.69 12.35 2.97
CA THR A 383 -7.75 11.31 2.55
C THR A 383 -7.68 11.28 1.04
N PRO A 384 -6.50 11.51 0.43
CA PRO A 384 -6.38 11.47 -1.02
C PRO A 384 -6.48 10.04 -1.55
N CYS A 385 -7.29 9.88 -2.61
CA CYS A 385 -7.35 8.69 -3.44
C CYS A 385 -6.90 9.08 -4.86
N PHE A 386 -5.65 9.54 -4.95
CA PHE A 386 -5.07 10.04 -6.19
C PHE A 386 -4.23 8.95 -6.85
N GLN A 387 -4.29 8.91 -8.17
CA GLN A 387 -3.48 8.02 -8.98
C GLN A 387 -2.23 8.73 -9.48
N SER A 388 -1.27 7.95 -9.95
CA SER A 388 -0.08 8.46 -10.60
C SER A 388 -0.41 9.26 -11.86
N GLY A 389 0.32 10.32 -12.08
CA GLY A 389 0.16 11.23 -13.21
C GLY A 389 -0.71 12.46 -12.87
N PRO A 390 -0.61 13.51 -13.68
CA PRO A 390 0.35 13.68 -14.77
C PRO A 390 1.81 13.71 -14.27
N PHE A 391 2.78 13.51 -15.20
CA PHE A 391 4.18 13.26 -14.84
C PHE A 391 5.04 14.51 -14.80
N GLU A 392 4.52 15.62 -15.25
CA GLU A 392 5.19 16.91 -15.24
C GLU A 392 5.33 17.38 -13.79
N GLU A 393 6.52 17.85 -13.41
CA GLU A 393 6.83 18.28 -12.03
C GLU A 393 5.92 19.38 -11.52
N GLU A 394 5.43 20.24 -12.43
CA GLU A 394 4.55 21.36 -12.14
C GLU A 394 3.10 20.94 -11.88
N LEU A 395 2.70 19.80 -12.45
CA LEU A 395 1.31 19.33 -12.39
C LEU A 395 1.13 18.37 -11.22
N ARG A 396 1.03 18.92 -10.02
CA ARG A 396 1.01 18.15 -8.80
C ARG A 396 -0.33 18.24 -8.08
N ASP A 397 -0.89 17.10 -7.73
CA ASP A 397 -2.10 17.00 -6.92
C ASP A 397 -1.84 17.46 -5.48
N ARG A 398 -2.69 18.33 -4.94
CA ARG A 398 -2.56 18.86 -3.58
C ARG A 398 -3.92 19.04 -2.92
N ILE A 399 -3.95 18.76 -1.62
CA ILE A 399 -5.01 19.20 -0.73
C ILE A 399 -4.47 20.38 0.07
N LEU A 400 -5.01 21.56 -0.20
CA LEU A 400 -4.55 22.84 0.34
C LEU A 400 -5.56 23.43 1.32
N ASP A 401 -5.14 24.45 2.06
CA ASP A 401 -6.00 25.33 2.85
C ASP A 401 -6.99 24.57 3.76
N ARG A 402 -6.49 23.53 4.43
CA ARG A 402 -7.33 22.72 5.34
C ARG A 402 -7.70 23.52 6.58
N THR A 403 -9.00 23.61 6.84
CA THR A 403 -9.57 24.19 8.05
C THR A 403 -10.46 23.17 8.75
N ALA A 404 -11.07 23.57 9.87
CA ALA A 404 -12.04 22.72 10.56
C ALA A 404 -13.34 22.50 9.76
N THR A 405 -13.59 23.27 8.72
CA THR A 405 -14.84 23.23 7.96
C THR A 405 -14.63 23.18 6.45
N SER A 406 -13.40 23.28 5.96
CA SER A 406 -13.15 23.32 4.51
C SER A 406 -11.78 22.80 4.12
N CYS A 407 -11.62 22.45 2.85
CA CYS A 407 -10.34 22.28 2.18
C CYS A 407 -10.45 22.70 0.73
N ARG A 408 -9.29 23.00 0.12
CA ARG A 408 -9.18 23.24 -1.31
C ARG A 408 -8.36 22.12 -1.96
N LEU A 409 -8.86 21.62 -3.08
CA LEU A 409 -8.18 20.61 -3.88
C LEU A 409 -7.66 21.28 -5.15
N HIS A 410 -6.36 21.15 -5.40
CA HIS A 410 -5.73 21.55 -6.66
C HIS A 410 -5.19 20.32 -7.33
N LEU A 411 -5.83 19.87 -8.38
CA LEU A 411 -5.69 18.53 -8.89
C LEU A 411 -5.66 18.51 -10.41
N PHE A 412 -5.06 17.45 -10.93
CA PHE A 412 -4.92 17.22 -12.36
C PHE A 412 -5.39 15.83 -12.72
N THR A 413 -6.22 15.70 -13.75
CA THR A 413 -6.62 14.41 -14.29
C THR A 413 -6.14 14.30 -15.74
N SER A 414 -5.72 13.10 -16.12
CA SER A 414 -5.25 12.81 -17.48
C SER A 414 -5.56 11.37 -17.85
N ARG A 415 -5.58 11.09 -19.15
CA ARG A 415 -5.65 9.73 -19.67
C ARG A 415 -4.58 9.55 -20.73
N ARG A 416 -3.48 8.92 -20.35
CA ARG A 416 -2.33 8.73 -21.25
C ARG A 416 -2.26 7.34 -21.87
N GLN A 417 -2.76 6.34 -21.20
CA GLN A 417 -2.78 4.95 -21.66
C GLN A 417 -4.18 4.36 -21.52
N ALA A 418 -4.68 3.74 -22.57
CA ALA A 418 -6.06 3.25 -22.65
C ALA A 418 -6.43 2.17 -21.60
N PHE A 419 -5.44 1.53 -20.97
CA PHE A 419 -5.71 0.35 -20.14
C PHE A 419 -5.43 0.56 -18.64
N LYS A 420 -4.58 1.50 -18.26
CA LYS A 420 -4.05 1.63 -16.91
C LYS A 420 -4.50 2.89 -16.19
N GLU A 421 -4.83 3.94 -16.91
CA GLU A 421 -5.20 5.21 -16.29
C GLU A 421 -6.71 5.35 -16.21
N ILE A 422 -7.22 5.44 -15.01
CA ILE A 422 -8.58 5.86 -14.75
C ILE A 422 -8.57 7.40 -14.77
N PRO A 423 -9.38 8.05 -15.59
CA PRO A 423 -9.37 9.51 -15.71
C PRO A 423 -10.09 10.21 -14.56
N THR A 424 -10.37 9.50 -13.47
CA THR A 424 -11.01 10.02 -12.27
C THR A 424 -10.07 9.91 -11.09
N LYS A 425 -10.23 10.82 -10.13
CA LYS A 425 -9.58 10.80 -8.83
C LYS A 425 -10.64 11.04 -7.77
N SER A 426 -10.35 10.70 -6.54
CA SER A 426 -11.28 10.94 -5.45
C SER A 426 -10.59 11.41 -4.19
N VAL A 427 -11.36 11.95 -3.28
CA VAL A 427 -10.97 12.24 -1.91
C VAL A 427 -12.03 11.68 -0.98
N VAL A 428 -11.62 10.98 0.07
CA VAL A 428 -12.51 10.55 1.14
C VAL A 428 -12.49 11.60 2.22
N LEU A 429 -13.67 12.16 2.51
CA LEU A 429 -13.90 13.20 3.50
C LEU A 429 -14.56 12.58 4.73
N ARG A 430 -13.95 12.76 5.90
CA ARG A 430 -14.60 12.41 7.17
C ARG A 430 -15.25 13.65 7.75
N ILE A 431 -16.55 13.61 7.92
CA ILE A 431 -17.37 14.77 8.29
C ILE A 431 -18.09 14.46 9.59
N ALA A 432 -17.93 15.31 10.60
CA ALA A 432 -18.72 15.28 11.82
C ALA A 432 -19.83 16.34 11.74
N GLY A 433 -21.04 15.96 12.18
CA GLY A 433 -22.17 16.87 12.21
C GLY A 433 -23.48 16.15 12.55
N GLY A 434 -24.56 16.91 12.67
CA GLY A 434 -25.91 16.39 12.77
C GLY A 434 -26.46 15.97 11.40
N ARG A 435 -27.75 15.58 11.39
CA ARG A 435 -28.45 15.24 10.14
C ARG A 435 -28.63 16.43 9.19
N ASP A 436 -28.43 17.62 9.68
CA ASP A 436 -28.50 18.90 8.96
C ASP A 436 -27.11 19.34 8.41
N ALA A 437 -26.07 18.56 8.66
CA ALA A 437 -24.77 18.80 8.04
C ALA A 437 -24.85 18.54 6.54
N SER A 438 -24.24 19.40 5.76
CA SER A 438 -24.18 19.31 4.31
C SER A 438 -22.82 19.70 3.76
N LEU A 439 -22.54 19.21 2.55
CA LEU A 439 -21.36 19.59 1.77
C LEU A 439 -21.74 20.58 0.68
N GLU A 440 -21.03 21.70 0.66
CA GLU A 440 -21.01 22.59 -0.49
C GLU A 440 -19.70 22.33 -1.27
N VAL A 441 -19.83 22.00 -2.54
CA VAL A 441 -18.69 21.74 -3.43
C VAL A 441 -18.70 22.73 -4.58
N LYS A 442 -17.71 23.60 -4.59
CA LYS A 442 -17.49 24.56 -5.67
C LYS A 442 -16.37 24.07 -6.58
N VAL A 443 -16.68 23.78 -7.82
CA VAL A 443 -15.73 23.31 -8.82
C VAL A 443 -15.44 24.44 -9.80
N VAL A 444 -14.18 24.75 -9.96
CA VAL A 444 -13.67 25.64 -11.02
C VAL A 444 -12.75 24.84 -11.91
N ARG A 445 -13.05 24.87 -13.17
CA ARG A 445 -12.19 24.31 -14.22
C ARG A 445 -11.63 25.48 -15.01
N PRO A 446 -10.32 25.78 -14.84
CA PRO A 446 -9.62 26.86 -15.53
C PRO A 446 -9.59 26.68 -17.05
#